data_52196b2d51fa0e8fe54d5cfa856288bf
#
_entry.id   52196b2d51fa0e8fe54d5cfa856288bf
#
_cell.length_a   1.000
_cell.length_b   1.000
_cell.length_c   1.000
_cell.angle_alpha   90.00
_cell.angle_beta   90.00
_cell.angle_gamma   90.00
#
_symmetry.space_group_name_H-M   'P 1'
#
loop_
_entity.id
_entity.type
_entity.pdbx_description
1 polymer ?
#
loop_
_entity_poly.entity_id
_entity_poly.type
_entity_poly.pdbx_seq_one_letter_code
_entity_poly.pdbx_strand_id
1 'polypeptide(L)'
;MKQFVLYTRVSTKRQGDSGLGLEAQERDIDLYLTTYADIPHEVIGTFCDVESGTKHTRQEMNKAIDLVRQTGATLLVAKLDRLSRSVAFIATLMEDKRIDLIVASMPSADKFQLHIYAALAQQEREFISTRTKAALQAAKARGTKLGGARPNQQARHDAVKAMALENANRVAPIIMDQIDAGKTYRYIASQLNGLSVPTARGGLWYAGTVRNYHKRLQNTQPAVKNTAG
;
A
#
# COMPACT_ATOMS: atom_id res chain seq x y z
N MET A 1 -16.65 -31.84 -6.82
CA MET A 1 -16.44 -30.90 -5.70
C MET A 1 -16.12 -29.55 -6.31
N LYS A 2 -16.86 -28.49 -5.97
CA LYS A 2 -16.64 -27.16 -6.52
C LYS A 2 -15.40 -26.54 -5.86
N GLN A 3 -14.47 -26.00 -6.67
CA GLN A 3 -13.24 -25.39 -6.14
C GLN A 3 -13.32 -23.87 -6.24
N PHE A 4 -12.84 -23.21 -5.18
CA PHE A 4 -12.80 -21.75 -5.09
C PHE A 4 -11.38 -21.23 -4.91
N VAL A 5 -11.11 -20.10 -5.54
CA VAL A 5 -9.94 -19.25 -5.29
C VAL A 5 -10.44 -17.94 -4.70
N LEU A 6 -9.99 -17.61 -3.50
CA LEU A 6 -10.43 -16.41 -2.79
C LEU A 6 -9.50 -15.26 -3.10
N TYR A 7 -10.07 -14.08 -3.34
CA TYR A 7 -9.29 -12.86 -3.48
C TYR A 7 -9.85 -11.73 -2.61
N THR A 8 -8.95 -11.11 -1.85
CA THR A 8 -9.23 -9.96 -1.00
C THR A 8 -8.27 -8.80 -1.30
N ARG A 9 -8.64 -7.58 -0.91
CA ARG A 9 -7.80 -6.41 -1.11
C ARG A 9 -7.98 -5.37 -0.01
N VAL A 10 -6.88 -4.86 0.52
CA VAL A 10 -6.86 -3.77 1.50
C VAL A 10 -6.12 -2.55 0.98
N SER A 11 -6.55 -1.34 1.36
CA SER A 11 -6.07 -0.08 0.76
C SER A 11 -4.81 0.49 1.40
N THR A 12 -4.37 0.00 2.58
CA THR A 12 -3.10 0.40 3.22
C THR A 12 -2.61 -0.72 4.14
N LYS A 13 -1.27 -0.79 4.38
CA LYS A 13 -0.71 -1.65 5.44
C LYS A 13 -1.41 -1.43 6.78
N ARG A 14 -1.74 -0.18 7.11
CA ARG A 14 -2.38 0.19 8.36
C ARG A 14 -3.83 -0.29 8.49
N GLN A 15 -4.55 -0.47 7.38
CA GLN A 15 -5.87 -1.12 7.35
C GLN A 15 -5.76 -2.65 7.32
N GLY A 16 -4.65 -3.20 6.80
CA GLY A 16 -4.28 -4.59 6.99
C GLY A 16 -3.91 -4.89 8.44
N ASP A 17 -3.20 -3.98 9.11
CA ASP A 17 -2.79 -4.13 10.51
C ASP A 17 -3.96 -3.92 11.50
N SER A 18 -4.98 -3.11 11.15
CA SER A 18 -6.22 -2.96 11.96
C SER A 18 -7.25 -4.07 11.72
N GLY A 19 -7.05 -4.92 10.69
CA GLY A 19 -7.90 -6.08 10.40
C GLY A 19 -9.29 -5.79 9.86
N LEU A 20 -9.96 -4.74 10.33
CA LEU A 20 -11.40 -4.47 10.11
C LEU A 20 -11.87 -4.55 8.66
N GLY A 21 -11.05 -4.10 7.71
CA GLY A 21 -11.40 -4.12 6.28
C GLY A 21 -11.22 -5.49 5.63
N LEU A 22 -10.30 -6.32 6.14
CA LEU A 22 -10.06 -7.69 5.69
C LEU A 22 -11.08 -8.63 6.32
N GLU A 23 -11.26 -8.56 7.64
CA GLU A 23 -12.24 -9.36 8.39
C GLU A 23 -13.66 -9.24 7.83
N ALA A 24 -14.06 -8.02 7.40
CA ALA A 24 -15.36 -7.83 6.77
C ALA A 24 -15.48 -8.57 5.43
N GLN A 25 -14.40 -8.63 4.64
CA GLN A 25 -14.37 -9.37 3.38
C GLN A 25 -14.36 -10.87 3.61
N GLU A 26 -13.57 -11.34 4.56
CA GLU A 26 -13.52 -12.75 4.96
C GLU A 26 -14.87 -13.21 5.45
N ARG A 27 -15.53 -12.46 6.32
CA ARG A 27 -16.88 -12.76 6.80
C ARG A 27 -17.90 -12.84 5.65
N ASP A 28 -17.88 -11.91 4.70
CA ASP A 28 -18.80 -11.92 3.56
C ASP A 28 -18.55 -13.16 2.67
N ILE A 29 -17.29 -13.58 2.50
CA ILE A 29 -16.88 -14.78 1.77
C ILE A 29 -17.32 -16.05 2.53
N ASP A 30 -17.06 -16.13 3.83
CA ASP A 30 -17.45 -17.28 4.66
C ASP A 30 -18.95 -17.46 4.69
N LEU A 31 -19.70 -16.35 4.78
CA LEU A 31 -21.16 -16.39 4.69
C LEU A 31 -21.62 -16.97 3.35
N TYR A 32 -20.98 -16.57 2.24
CA TYR A 32 -21.27 -17.13 0.94
C TYR A 32 -20.99 -18.64 0.90
N LEU A 33 -19.81 -19.06 1.34
CA LEU A 33 -19.40 -20.47 1.32
C LEU A 33 -20.28 -21.37 2.20
N THR A 34 -20.76 -20.84 3.32
CA THR A 34 -21.63 -21.60 4.23
C THR A 34 -23.09 -21.64 3.82
N THR A 35 -23.58 -20.61 3.11
CA THR A 35 -25.02 -20.45 2.83
C THR A 35 -25.38 -20.74 1.38
N TYR A 36 -24.52 -20.39 0.42
CA TYR A 36 -24.83 -20.41 -1.01
C TYR A 36 -23.95 -21.34 -1.83
N ALA A 37 -22.79 -21.75 -1.31
CA ALA A 37 -21.95 -22.68 -2.06
C ALA A 37 -22.54 -24.08 -2.04
N ASP A 38 -22.51 -24.74 -3.20
CA ASP A 38 -22.86 -26.15 -3.28
C ASP A 38 -21.87 -27.00 -2.46
N ILE A 39 -22.38 -27.96 -1.73
CA ILE A 39 -21.58 -28.85 -0.90
C ILE A 39 -21.42 -30.18 -1.64
N PRO A 40 -20.23 -30.77 -1.67
CA PRO A 40 -18.97 -30.33 -1.05
C PRO A 40 -18.18 -29.34 -1.91
N HIS A 41 -17.51 -28.37 -1.25
CA HIS A 41 -16.60 -27.41 -1.88
C HIS A 41 -15.20 -27.43 -1.22
N GLU A 42 -14.23 -26.84 -1.91
CA GLU A 42 -12.83 -26.74 -1.48
C GLU A 42 -12.26 -25.36 -1.85
N VAL A 43 -11.54 -24.74 -0.92
CA VAL A 43 -10.75 -23.53 -1.18
C VAL A 43 -9.32 -23.94 -1.53
N ILE A 44 -8.92 -23.80 -2.79
CA ILE A 44 -7.60 -24.23 -3.30
C ILE A 44 -6.54 -23.12 -3.28
N GLY A 45 -6.92 -21.87 -2.99
CA GLY A 45 -5.99 -20.76 -2.86
C GLY A 45 -6.64 -19.51 -2.31
N THR A 46 -5.85 -18.73 -1.54
CA THR A 46 -6.27 -17.43 -0.99
C THR A 46 -5.20 -16.41 -1.30
N PHE A 47 -5.59 -15.28 -1.91
CA PHE A 47 -4.70 -14.21 -2.35
C PHE A 47 -5.18 -12.87 -1.81
N CYS A 48 -4.22 -12.04 -1.34
CA CYS A 48 -4.52 -10.73 -0.77
C CYS A 48 -3.55 -9.67 -1.29
N ASP A 49 -4.07 -8.65 -1.96
CA ASP A 49 -3.28 -7.47 -2.35
C ASP A 49 -3.41 -6.35 -1.31
N VAL A 50 -2.26 -5.78 -0.93
CA VAL A 50 -2.17 -4.60 -0.08
C VAL A 50 -1.82 -3.39 -0.96
N GLU A 51 -2.81 -2.55 -1.28
CA GLU A 51 -2.61 -1.33 -2.08
C GLU A 51 -1.86 -0.27 -1.27
N SER A 52 -0.55 -0.09 -1.52
CA SER A 52 0.23 1.02 -0.97
C SER A 52 0.40 2.13 -2.02
N GLY A 53 -0.39 3.19 -1.87
CA GLY A 53 -0.24 4.54 -2.47
C GLY A 53 0.05 4.67 -3.97
N THR A 54 1.20 4.29 -4.48
CA THR A 54 1.66 4.62 -5.84
C THR A 54 2.03 3.43 -6.72
N LYS A 55 2.09 2.23 -6.19
CA LYS A 55 2.42 1.02 -6.96
C LYS A 55 1.22 0.09 -7.02
N HIS A 56 0.48 0.16 -8.12
CA HIS A 56 -0.64 -0.75 -8.42
C HIS A 56 -0.15 -2.09 -9.00
N THR A 57 0.81 -2.75 -8.36
CA THR A 57 1.19 -4.10 -8.74
C THR A 57 0.22 -5.08 -8.10
N ARG A 58 -0.78 -5.50 -8.87
CA ARG A 58 -1.76 -6.52 -8.46
C ARG A 58 -1.18 -7.92 -8.68
N GLN A 59 -0.07 -8.20 -8.01
CA GLN A 59 0.63 -9.47 -8.19
C GLN A 59 -0.20 -10.65 -7.71
N GLU A 60 -0.87 -10.48 -6.57
CA GLU A 60 -1.70 -11.54 -5.99
C GLU A 60 -2.99 -11.76 -6.79
N MET A 61 -3.59 -10.72 -7.36
CA MET A 61 -4.71 -10.85 -8.30
C MET A 61 -4.31 -11.66 -9.54
N ASN A 62 -3.14 -11.36 -10.12
CA ASN A 62 -2.67 -12.09 -11.30
C ASN A 62 -2.45 -13.57 -11.00
N LYS A 63 -1.85 -13.89 -9.84
CA LYS A 63 -1.67 -15.28 -9.38
C LYS A 63 -3.03 -15.98 -9.19
N ALA A 64 -4.01 -15.29 -8.58
CA ALA A 64 -5.36 -15.82 -8.42
C ALA A 64 -6.01 -16.14 -9.77
N ILE A 65 -5.92 -15.21 -10.73
CA ILE A 65 -6.45 -15.39 -12.08
C ILE A 65 -5.75 -16.56 -12.79
N ASP A 66 -4.43 -16.66 -12.69
CA ASP A 66 -3.67 -17.73 -13.31
C ASP A 66 -4.03 -19.10 -12.73
N LEU A 67 -4.21 -19.19 -11.41
CA LEU A 67 -4.67 -20.41 -10.75
C LEU A 67 -6.08 -20.82 -11.21
N VAL A 68 -7.01 -19.86 -11.27
CA VAL A 68 -8.37 -20.07 -11.77
C VAL A 68 -8.34 -20.61 -13.22
N ARG A 69 -7.54 -20.01 -14.10
CA ARG A 69 -7.40 -20.44 -15.49
C ARG A 69 -6.82 -21.84 -15.64
N GLN A 70 -5.92 -22.24 -14.74
CA GLN A 70 -5.28 -23.56 -14.78
C GLN A 70 -6.18 -24.66 -14.21
N THR A 71 -6.96 -24.35 -13.20
CA THR A 71 -7.75 -25.35 -12.45
C THR A 71 -9.22 -25.38 -12.87
N GLY A 72 -9.74 -24.30 -13.48
CA GLY A 72 -11.18 -24.14 -13.72
C GLY A 72 -11.96 -23.80 -12.45
N ALA A 73 -11.28 -23.44 -11.35
CA ALA A 73 -11.90 -23.03 -10.10
C ALA A 73 -12.68 -21.71 -10.26
N THR A 74 -13.62 -21.46 -9.38
CA THR A 74 -14.37 -20.21 -9.31
C THR A 74 -13.60 -19.14 -8.53
N LEU A 75 -13.42 -17.95 -9.10
CA LEU A 75 -12.88 -16.79 -8.40
C LEU A 75 -13.96 -16.19 -7.50
N LEU A 76 -13.74 -16.19 -6.20
CA LEU A 76 -14.69 -15.65 -5.22
C LEU A 76 -14.12 -14.39 -4.58
N VAL A 77 -14.86 -13.28 -4.67
CA VAL A 77 -14.53 -11.97 -4.07
C VAL A 77 -15.67 -11.47 -3.20
N ALA A 78 -15.38 -10.73 -2.15
CA ALA A 78 -16.42 -10.19 -1.29
C ALA A 78 -17.34 -9.19 -2.01
N LYS A 79 -16.74 -8.24 -2.76
CA LYS A 79 -17.43 -7.17 -3.49
C LYS A 79 -16.70 -6.81 -4.78
N LEU A 80 -17.40 -6.31 -5.80
CA LEU A 80 -16.82 -5.89 -7.08
C LEU A 80 -15.75 -4.80 -6.94
N ASP A 81 -15.91 -3.84 -6.03
CA ASP A 81 -14.94 -2.78 -5.78
C ASP A 81 -13.64 -3.28 -5.18
N ARG A 82 -13.63 -4.48 -4.58
CA ARG A 82 -12.42 -5.18 -4.13
C ARG A 82 -11.67 -5.79 -5.31
N LEU A 83 -12.41 -6.32 -6.29
CA LEU A 83 -11.82 -6.86 -7.51
C LEU A 83 -11.12 -5.76 -8.32
N SER A 84 -11.83 -4.71 -8.69
CA SER A 84 -11.26 -3.56 -9.40
C SER A 84 -12.11 -2.30 -9.26
N ARG A 85 -11.45 -1.14 -9.46
CA ARG A 85 -12.11 0.14 -9.69
C ARG A 85 -12.36 0.41 -11.18
N SER A 86 -11.79 -0.38 -12.07
CA SER A 86 -11.93 -0.26 -13.52
C SER A 86 -13.02 -1.21 -14.01
N VAL A 87 -14.08 -0.65 -14.56
CA VAL A 87 -15.15 -1.43 -15.22
C VAL A 87 -14.60 -2.22 -16.39
N ALA A 88 -13.70 -1.63 -17.19
CA ALA A 88 -13.07 -2.31 -18.31
C ALA A 88 -12.33 -3.58 -17.87
N PHE A 89 -11.59 -3.54 -16.76
CA PHE A 89 -10.91 -4.71 -16.22
C PHE A 89 -11.91 -5.79 -15.77
N ILE A 90 -12.98 -5.40 -15.07
CA ILE A 90 -14.03 -6.31 -14.61
C ILE A 90 -14.71 -6.95 -15.82
N ALA A 91 -15.04 -6.17 -16.85
CA ALA A 91 -15.64 -6.66 -18.09
C ALA A 91 -14.72 -7.67 -18.80
N THR A 92 -13.45 -7.32 -19.00
CA THR A 92 -12.47 -8.24 -19.62
C THR A 92 -12.35 -9.55 -18.85
N LEU A 93 -12.36 -9.48 -17.50
CA LEU A 93 -12.31 -10.68 -16.66
C LEU A 93 -13.56 -11.57 -16.83
N MET A 94 -14.74 -10.95 -16.90
CA MET A 94 -16.01 -11.67 -17.09
C MET A 94 -16.20 -12.24 -18.51
N GLU A 95 -15.53 -11.66 -19.52
CA GLU A 95 -15.53 -12.15 -20.89
C GLU A 95 -14.59 -13.36 -21.09
N ASP A 96 -13.59 -13.54 -20.21
CA ASP A 96 -12.72 -14.74 -20.27
C ASP A 96 -13.54 -15.97 -19.84
N LYS A 97 -13.82 -16.85 -20.82
CA LYS A 97 -14.62 -18.07 -20.60
C LYS A 97 -13.99 -19.07 -19.63
N ARG A 98 -12.70 -18.91 -19.32
CA ARG A 98 -11.96 -19.75 -18.36
C ARG A 98 -12.11 -19.27 -16.93
N ILE A 99 -12.78 -18.13 -16.72
CA ILE A 99 -12.93 -17.51 -15.41
C ILE A 99 -14.41 -17.51 -15.04
N ASP A 100 -14.75 -18.27 -14.02
CA ASP A 100 -16.02 -18.17 -13.32
C ASP A 100 -15.85 -17.23 -12.14
N LEU A 101 -16.61 -16.13 -12.12
CA LEU A 101 -16.52 -15.08 -11.08
C LEU A 101 -17.80 -15.04 -10.26
N ILE A 102 -17.63 -15.15 -8.95
CA ILE A 102 -18.73 -14.96 -7.99
C ILE A 102 -18.37 -13.80 -7.05
N VAL A 103 -19.38 -12.99 -6.76
CA VAL A 103 -19.30 -11.88 -5.79
C VAL A 103 -20.17 -12.24 -4.59
N ALA A 104 -19.53 -12.45 -3.44
CA ALA A 104 -20.22 -12.94 -2.22
C ALA A 104 -21.40 -12.06 -1.78
N SER A 105 -21.27 -10.73 -1.94
CA SER A 105 -22.38 -9.80 -1.64
C SER A 105 -23.56 -9.86 -2.64
N MET A 106 -23.40 -10.59 -3.73
CA MET A 106 -24.41 -10.73 -4.80
C MET A 106 -24.41 -12.17 -5.34
N PRO A 107 -24.77 -13.16 -4.51
CA PRO A 107 -24.59 -14.59 -4.80
C PRO A 107 -25.36 -15.08 -6.02
N SER A 108 -26.50 -14.45 -6.32
CA SER A 108 -27.38 -14.82 -7.44
C SER A 108 -27.24 -13.92 -8.67
N ALA A 109 -26.25 -12.98 -8.66
CA ALA A 109 -26.07 -12.06 -9.77
C ALA A 109 -25.47 -12.78 -10.99
N ASP A 110 -26.13 -12.67 -12.14
CA ASP A 110 -25.59 -13.11 -13.42
C ASP A 110 -24.55 -12.12 -13.98
N LYS A 111 -23.87 -12.51 -15.05
CA LYS A 111 -22.84 -11.68 -15.70
C LYS A 111 -23.38 -10.30 -16.13
N PHE A 112 -24.60 -10.24 -16.65
CA PHE A 112 -25.21 -8.99 -17.10
C PHE A 112 -25.46 -8.04 -15.92
N GLN A 113 -25.98 -8.57 -14.82
CA GLN A 113 -26.17 -7.80 -13.60
C GLN A 113 -24.86 -7.28 -13.03
N LEU A 114 -23.79 -8.10 -13.01
CA LEU A 114 -22.46 -7.69 -12.57
C LEU A 114 -21.88 -6.56 -13.44
N HIS A 115 -22.11 -6.59 -14.78
CA HIS A 115 -21.74 -5.50 -15.69
C HIS A 115 -22.45 -4.19 -15.34
N ILE A 116 -23.77 -4.25 -15.09
CA ILE A 116 -24.56 -3.09 -14.70
C ILE A 116 -24.04 -2.51 -13.38
N TYR A 117 -23.84 -3.35 -12.34
CA TYR A 117 -23.32 -2.91 -11.07
C TYR A 117 -21.91 -2.29 -11.17
N ALA A 118 -21.04 -2.86 -12.00
CA ALA A 118 -19.72 -2.30 -12.25
C ALA A 118 -19.81 -0.91 -12.88
N ALA A 119 -20.69 -0.73 -13.90
CA ALA A 119 -20.92 0.56 -14.57
C ALA A 119 -21.49 1.60 -13.62
N LEU A 120 -22.49 1.24 -12.81
CA LEU A 120 -23.08 2.14 -11.80
C LEU A 120 -22.06 2.57 -10.74
N ALA A 121 -21.25 1.65 -10.25
CA ALA A 121 -20.19 1.94 -9.29
C ALA A 121 -19.09 2.87 -9.87
N GLN A 122 -18.85 2.84 -11.17
CA GLN A 122 -17.96 3.81 -11.84
C GLN A 122 -18.64 5.18 -11.92
N GLN A 123 -19.88 5.25 -12.37
CA GLN A 123 -20.62 6.48 -12.50
C GLN A 123 -20.75 7.21 -11.16
N GLU A 124 -21.06 6.49 -10.09
CA GLU A 124 -21.11 7.04 -8.73
C GLU A 124 -19.78 7.69 -8.33
N ARG A 125 -18.65 7.02 -8.58
CA ARG A 125 -17.32 7.57 -8.30
C ARG A 125 -17.02 8.83 -9.10
N GLU A 126 -17.43 8.89 -10.35
CA GLU A 126 -17.28 10.07 -11.21
C GLU A 126 -18.12 11.24 -10.67
N PHE A 127 -19.36 10.99 -10.25
CA PHE A 127 -20.21 12.00 -9.62
C PHE A 127 -19.61 12.53 -8.31
N ILE A 128 -19.15 11.64 -7.42
CA ILE A 128 -18.48 12.02 -6.17
C ILE A 128 -17.23 12.86 -6.47
N SER A 129 -16.41 12.45 -7.44
CA SER A 129 -15.20 13.16 -7.85
C SER A 129 -15.54 14.56 -8.38
N THR A 130 -16.51 14.67 -9.28
CA THR A 130 -16.97 15.94 -9.87
C THR A 130 -17.53 16.87 -8.78
N ARG A 131 -18.39 16.35 -7.91
CA ARG A 131 -18.95 17.10 -6.78
C ARG A 131 -17.87 17.60 -5.82
N THR A 132 -16.90 16.76 -5.52
CA THR A 132 -15.79 17.11 -4.64
C THR A 132 -14.92 18.20 -5.26
N LYS A 133 -14.58 18.07 -6.56
CA LYS A 133 -13.83 19.09 -7.30
C LYS A 133 -14.57 20.43 -7.31
N ALA A 134 -15.87 20.43 -7.60
CA ALA A 134 -16.70 21.64 -7.58
C ALA A 134 -16.75 22.31 -6.19
N ALA A 135 -16.91 21.50 -5.14
CA ALA A 135 -16.91 21.99 -3.76
C ALA A 135 -15.55 22.60 -3.36
N LEU A 136 -14.44 21.97 -3.76
CA LEU A 136 -13.10 22.51 -3.52
C LEU A 136 -12.84 23.79 -4.31
N GLN A 137 -13.30 23.88 -5.56
CA GLN A 137 -13.20 25.10 -6.35
C GLN A 137 -14.00 26.25 -5.72
N ALA A 138 -15.24 25.99 -5.28
CA ALA A 138 -16.04 26.96 -4.56
C ALA A 138 -15.41 27.40 -3.24
N ALA A 139 -14.82 26.49 -2.49
CA ALA A 139 -14.07 26.83 -1.27
C ALA A 139 -12.86 27.71 -1.58
N LYS A 140 -12.11 27.41 -2.65
CA LYS A 140 -10.97 28.21 -3.10
C LYS A 140 -11.42 29.63 -3.53
N ALA A 141 -12.54 29.74 -4.24
CA ALA A 141 -13.10 31.04 -4.64
C ALA A 141 -13.52 31.90 -3.43
N ARG A 142 -13.95 31.29 -2.34
CA ARG A 142 -14.23 31.98 -1.06
C ARG A 142 -12.97 32.30 -0.23
N GLY A 143 -11.77 32.07 -0.78
CA GLY A 143 -10.52 32.37 -0.10
C GLY A 143 -10.03 31.26 0.86
N THR A 144 -10.70 30.11 0.91
CA THR A 144 -10.26 29.01 1.76
C THR A 144 -8.96 28.42 1.24
N LYS A 145 -7.91 28.43 2.06
CA LYS A 145 -6.60 27.86 1.72
C LYS A 145 -6.68 26.34 1.77
N LEU A 146 -6.77 25.71 0.59
CA LEU A 146 -6.83 24.24 0.47
C LEU A 146 -5.43 23.65 0.66
N GLY A 147 -5.36 22.46 1.29
CA GLY A 147 -4.09 21.77 1.50
C GLY A 147 -3.19 22.39 2.58
N GLY A 148 -3.74 23.22 3.44
CA GLY A 148 -3.02 23.83 4.56
C GLY A 148 -2.47 22.80 5.54
N ALA A 149 -1.45 23.21 6.33
CA ALA A 149 -0.86 22.40 7.38
C ALA A 149 -1.95 21.94 8.36
N ARG A 150 -2.00 20.63 8.61
CA ARG A 150 -2.90 20.08 9.63
C ARG A 150 -2.45 20.58 11.01
N PRO A 151 -3.38 20.82 11.97
CA PRO A 151 -3.01 20.99 13.36
C PRO A 151 -2.05 19.86 13.75
N ASN A 152 -0.94 20.16 14.39
CA ASN A 152 0.14 19.25 14.76
C ASN A 152 1.09 18.78 13.61
N GLN A 153 1.01 19.33 12.41
CA GLN A 153 1.96 18.99 11.34
C GLN A 153 3.39 19.39 11.74
N GLN A 154 3.56 20.56 12.37
CA GLN A 154 4.86 21.01 12.85
C GLN A 154 5.40 20.06 13.92
N ALA A 155 4.61 19.71 14.93
CA ALA A 155 5.01 18.78 15.97
C ALA A 155 5.40 17.39 15.41
N ARG A 156 4.67 16.92 14.39
CA ARG A 156 5.03 15.66 13.69
C ARG A 156 6.33 15.80 12.89
N HIS A 157 6.56 16.93 12.23
CA HIS A 157 7.81 17.17 11.53
C HIS A 157 8.98 17.22 12.50
N ASP A 158 8.80 17.88 13.65
CA ASP A 158 9.83 18.00 14.68
C ASP A 158 10.13 16.64 15.32
N ALA A 159 9.11 15.82 15.60
CA ALA A 159 9.27 14.45 16.06
C ALA A 159 10.01 13.57 15.04
N VAL A 160 9.69 13.69 13.76
CA VAL A 160 10.39 12.94 12.67
C VAL A 160 11.84 13.41 12.55
N LYS A 161 12.11 14.72 12.68
CA LYS A 161 13.48 15.26 12.67
C LYS A 161 14.27 14.78 13.89
N ALA A 162 13.68 14.81 15.07
CA ALA A 162 14.30 14.33 16.31
C ALA A 162 14.68 12.86 16.22
N MET A 163 13.75 12.00 15.77
CA MET A 163 13.99 10.58 15.57
C MET A 163 15.06 10.30 14.49
N ALA A 164 15.09 11.12 13.44
CA ALA A 164 16.10 11.00 12.38
C ALA A 164 17.50 11.42 12.88
N LEU A 165 17.58 12.39 13.80
CA LEU A 165 18.82 12.82 14.45
C LEU A 165 19.30 11.77 15.46
N GLU A 166 18.43 11.25 16.28
CA GLU A 166 18.73 10.17 17.22
C GLU A 166 19.32 8.95 16.50
N ASN A 167 18.68 8.52 15.39
CA ASN A 167 19.22 7.44 14.56
C ASN A 167 20.58 7.79 13.93
N ALA A 168 20.83 9.06 13.59
CA ALA A 168 22.13 9.48 13.08
C ALA A 168 23.19 9.45 14.19
N ASN A 169 22.87 9.93 15.38
CA ASN A 169 23.79 9.93 16.54
C ASN A 169 24.21 8.51 16.94
N ARG A 170 23.31 7.53 16.84
CA ARG A 170 23.63 6.13 17.15
C ARG A 170 24.77 5.55 16.32
N VAL A 171 24.91 5.96 15.06
CA VAL A 171 25.96 5.48 14.14
C VAL A 171 27.03 6.54 13.89
N ALA A 172 26.93 7.72 14.55
CA ALA A 172 27.86 8.83 14.38
C ALA A 172 29.33 8.43 14.62
N PRO A 173 29.71 7.70 15.68
CA PRO A 173 31.10 7.34 15.92
C PRO A 173 31.69 6.59 14.73
N ILE A 174 30.98 5.59 14.23
CA ILE A 174 31.46 4.77 13.11
C ILE A 174 31.59 5.59 11.82
N ILE A 175 30.63 6.46 11.53
CA ILE A 175 30.62 7.26 10.29
C ILE A 175 31.69 8.35 10.36
N MET A 176 31.78 9.07 11.47
CA MET A 176 32.72 10.21 11.60
C MET A 176 34.16 9.74 11.61
N ASP A 177 34.51 8.70 12.40
CA ASP A 177 35.85 8.14 12.43
C ASP A 177 36.36 7.70 11.06
N GLN A 178 35.47 7.08 10.27
CA GLN A 178 35.82 6.63 8.93
C GLN A 178 35.95 7.80 7.93
N ILE A 179 35.18 8.86 8.10
CA ILE A 179 35.28 10.08 7.27
C ILE A 179 36.59 10.80 7.58
N ASP A 180 36.92 10.96 8.87
CA ASP A 180 38.15 11.58 9.34
C ASP A 180 39.39 10.79 8.89
N ALA A 181 39.25 9.46 8.76
CA ALA A 181 40.24 8.58 8.14
C ALA A 181 40.26 8.64 6.59
N GLY A 182 39.53 9.58 5.95
CA GLY A 182 39.51 9.80 4.50
C GLY A 182 38.81 8.72 3.69
N LYS A 183 37.97 7.88 4.32
CA LYS A 183 37.24 6.80 3.62
C LYS A 183 36.06 7.33 2.83
N THR A 184 35.77 6.69 1.70
CA THR A 184 34.63 7.05 0.85
C THR A 184 33.30 6.60 1.45
N TYR A 185 32.20 7.29 1.16
CA TYR A 185 30.85 6.89 1.60
C TYR A 185 30.45 5.47 1.15
N ARG A 186 30.98 5.00 0.02
CA ARG A 186 30.75 3.64 -0.46
C ARG A 186 31.45 2.61 0.43
N TYR A 187 32.69 2.90 0.85
CA TYR A 187 33.43 2.06 1.78
C TYR A 187 32.72 1.98 3.13
N ILE A 188 32.31 3.12 3.69
CA ILE A 188 31.60 3.20 4.97
C ILE A 188 30.28 2.41 4.91
N ALA A 189 29.52 2.53 3.83
CA ALA A 189 28.29 1.76 3.62
C ALA A 189 28.56 0.24 3.63
N SER A 190 29.65 -0.20 2.96
CA SER A 190 30.06 -1.60 2.95
C SER A 190 30.42 -2.12 4.34
N GLN A 191 31.16 -1.32 5.13
CA GLN A 191 31.53 -1.66 6.50
C GLN A 191 30.31 -1.79 7.41
N LEU A 192 29.39 -0.83 7.35
CA LEU A 192 28.15 -0.87 8.15
C LEU A 192 27.27 -2.09 7.81
N ASN A 193 27.21 -2.46 6.53
CA ASN A 193 26.53 -3.66 6.09
C ASN A 193 27.24 -4.94 6.57
N GLY A 194 28.58 -4.98 6.51
CA GLY A 194 29.38 -6.11 7.01
C GLY A 194 29.24 -6.32 8.51
N LEU A 195 29.07 -5.23 9.26
CA LEU A 195 28.79 -5.28 10.71
C LEU A 195 27.31 -5.54 11.04
N SER A 196 26.48 -5.77 10.02
CA SER A 196 25.02 -5.98 10.18
C SER A 196 24.32 -4.84 10.94
N VAL A 197 24.82 -3.61 10.87
CA VAL A 197 24.21 -2.44 11.49
C VAL A 197 23.01 -2.03 10.66
N PRO A 198 21.76 -2.08 11.16
CA PRO A 198 20.59 -1.73 10.36
C PRO A 198 20.47 -0.20 10.17
N THR A 199 19.93 0.23 9.02
CA THR A 199 19.47 1.61 8.86
C THR A 199 18.24 1.86 9.73
N ALA A 200 17.82 3.13 9.91
CA ALA A 200 16.59 3.46 10.65
C ALA A 200 15.32 2.77 10.14
N ARG A 201 15.33 2.26 8.90
CA ARG A 201 14.22 1.51 8.27
C ARG A 201 14.50 0.02 8.12
N GLY A 202 15.56 -0.49 8.75
CA GLY A 202 15.94 -1.90 8.69
C GLY A 202 16.57 -2.36 7.37
N GLY A 203 16.81 -1.44 6.42
CA GLY A 203 17.42 -1.76 5.12
C GLY A 203 18.95 -1.67 5.13
N LEU A 204 19.56 -1.92 3.95
CA LEU A 204 21.00 -1.82 3.73
C LEU A 204 21.47 -0.36 3.63
N TRP A 205 22.76 -0.16 3.95
CA TRP A 205 23.44 1.10 3.76
C TRP A 205 23.93 1.25 2.31
N TYR A 206 23.75 2.45 1.78
CA TYR A 206 24.27 2.88 0.48
C TYR A 206 25.05 4.18 0.67
N ALA A 207 25.95 4.49 -0.26
CA ALA A 207 26.74 5.73 -0.21
C ALA A 207 25.87 7.00 -0.01
N GLY A 208 24.71 7.05 -0.68
CA GLY A 208 23.73 8.15 -0.49
C GLY A 208 23.14 8.22 0.91
N THR A 209 22.90 7.07 1.54
CA THR A 209 22.39 7.00 2.93
C THR A 209 23.46 7.52 3.89
N VAL A 210 24.71 7.08 3.79
CA VAL A 210 25.82 7.56 4.61
C VAL A 210 26.00 9.07 4.46
N ARG A 211 26.02 9.59 3.21
CA ARG A 211 26.10 11.03 2.94
C ARG A 211 24.98 11.83 3.64
N ASN A 212 23.74 11.31 3.62
CA ASN A 212 22.62 11.99 4.27
C ASN A 212 22.74 11.99 5.81
N TYR A 213 23.28 10.94 6.38
CA TYR A 213 23.56 10.86 7.82
C TYR A 213 24.70 11.83 8.19
N HIS A 214 25.80 11.83 7.45
CA HIS A 214 26.90 12.78 7.66
C HIS A 214 26.43 14.25 7.61
N LYS A 215 25.65 14.64 6.60
CA LYS A 215 25.07 15.99 6.52
C LYS A 215 24.22 16.37 7.74
N ARG A 216 23.45 15.42 8.29
CA ARG A 216 22.66 15.68 9.50
C ARG A 216 23.53 15.92 10.72
N LEU A 217 24.59 15.13 10.88
CA LEU A 217 25.52 15.26 11.99
C LEU A 217 26.27 16.61 11.93
N GLN A 218 26.70 17.02 10.75
CA GLN A 218 27.34 18.34 10.56
C GLN A 218 26.40 19.51 10.90
N ASN A 219 25.13 19.45 10.51
CA ASN A 219 24.14 20.50 10.78
C ASN A 219 23.75 20.60 12.27
N THR A 220 24.17 19.65 13.10
CA THR A 220 23.82 19.60 14.53
C THR A 220 24.98 20.02 15.43
N GLN A 221 26.21 20.02 14.92
CA GLN A 221 27.35 20.63 15.63
C GLN A 221 27.25 22.16 15.51
N PRO A 222 27.16 22.90 16.61
CA PRO A 222 27.28 24.35 16.53
C PRO A 222 28.65 24.68 15.96
N ALA A 223 28.67 25.58 14.95
CA ALA A 223 29.90 26.08 14.37
C ALA A 223 30.82 26.52 15.48
N VAL A 224 31.87 25.76 15.74
CA VAL A 224 32.99 26.24 16.57
C VAL A 224 33.58 27.41 15.82
N LYS A 225 33.25 28.63 16.23
CA LYS A 225 33.93 29.85 15.77
C LYS A 225 35.40 29.68 16.15
N ASN A 226 36.24 29.42 15.18
CA ASN A 226 37.66 29.66 15.30
C ASN A 226 37.85 31.18 15.53
N THR A 227 37.88 31.60 16.76
CA THR A 227 38.54 32.85 17.17
C THR A 227 40.01 32.50 17.36
N ALA A 228 40.76 32.53 16.27
CA ALA A 228 42.22 32.72 16.33
C ALA A 228 42.43 34.24 16.21
N GLY A 229 42.76 34.88 17.32
CA GLY A 229 43.35 36.20 17.38
C GLY A 229 44.82 36.17 16.99
#